data_bcdf0f45e4877325d6635f924a4d31dc
#
_entry.id   bcdf0f45e4877325d6635f924a4d31dc
#
_cell.length_a   1.000
_cell.length_b   1.000
_cell.length_c   1.000
_cell.angle_alpha   90.00
_cell.angle_beta   90.00
_cell.angle_gamma   90.00
#
_symmetry.space_group_name_H-M   'P 1'
#
loop_
_entity.id
_entity.type
_entity.pdbx_description
1 polymer ?
#
loop_
_entity_poly.entity_id
_entity_poly.type
_entity_poly.pdbx_seq_one_letter_code
_entity_poly.pdbx_strand_id
1 'polypeptide(L)'
;FGSDDPSEKIYFEVSENGTLEESMISSDSLYWASKSGSIYKFTINTDDGPMIKAISDVNRYLIPYCDIQNQMEGANTIQIISIGEAKLMMGSFQVEKKAVISLIKQ
;
A
#
# COMPACT_ATOMS: atom_id res chain seq x y z
N PHE A 1 -10.13 11.35 23.27
CA PHE A 1 -10.03 10.72 23.01
C PHE A 1 -10.33 10.08 21.96
N GLY A 2 -10.16 9.48 21.80
CA GLY A 2 -10.66 8.73 20.76
C GLY A 2 -10.54 9.26 19.38
N SER A 3 -9.79 10.22 19.23
CA SER A 3 -9.59 10.84 17.93
C SER A 3 -8.99 9.88 16.92
N ASP A 4 -8.28 8.87 17.36
CA ASP A 4 -7.68 7.91 16.46
C ASP A 4 -8.66 6.80 16.18
N ASP A 5 -9.70 7.14 15.48
CA ASP A 5 -10.76 6.20 15.19
C ASP A 5 -10.27 5.20 14.13
N PRO A 6 -10.16 3.92 14.47
CA PRO A 6 -9.72 2.91 13.52
C PRO A 6 -10.70 2.73 12.36
N SER A 7 -11.92 3.24 12.47
CA SER A 7 -12.88 3.14 11.38
C SER A 7 -12.46 3.94 10.16
N GLU A 8 -11.52 4.85 10.29
CA GLU A 8 -11.03 5.62 9.15
C GLU A 8 -9.94 4.90 8.38
N LYS A 9 -9.53 3.73 8.83
CA LYS A 9 -8.53 2.94 8.15
C LYS A 9 -9.19 2.13 7.05
N ILE A 10 -8.72 2.31 5.83
CA ILE A 10 -9.29 1.65 4.65
C ILE A 10 -8.23 0.74 4.04
N TYR A 11 -8.64 -0.45 3.63
CA TYR A 11 -7.75 -1.44 3.06
C TYR A 11 -7.98 -1.56 1.57
N PHE A 12 -6.89 -1.74 0.81
CA PHE A 12 -6.94 -1.78 -0.65
C PHE A 12 -6.32 -3.04 -1.19
N GLU A 13 -6.89 -3.51 -2.31
CA GLU A 13 -6.34 -4.58 -3.12
C GLU A 13 -5.95 -4.00 -4.48
N VAL A 14 -5.01 -4.66 -5.14
CA VAL A 14 -4.61 -4.32 -6.50
C VAL A 14 -5.54 -5.06 -7.45
N SER A 15 -6.27 -4.31 -8.28
CA SER A 15 -7.18 -4.91 -9.25
C SER A 15 -6.41 -5.41 -10.48
N GLU A 16 -7.09 -6.18 -11.32
CA GLU A 16 -6.51 -6.66 -12.58
C GLU A 16 -6.16 -5.52 -13.51
N ASN A 17 -6.84 -4.39 -13.37
CA ASN A 17 -6.61 -3.21 -14.21
C ASN A 17 -5.46 -2.33 -13.70
N GLY A 18 -4.83 -2.71 -12.59
CA GLY A 18 -3.74 -1.93 -12.03
C GLY A 18 -4.19 -0.73 -11.20
N THR A 19 -5.42 -0.74 -10.71
CA THR A 19 -5.92 0.30 -9.81
C THR A 19 -6.07 -0.24 -8.41
N LEU A 20 -6.07 0.65 -7.42
CA LEU A 20 -6.33 0.29 -6.04
C LEU A 20 -7.82 0.31 -5.79
N GLU A 21 -8.35 -0.78 -5.31
CA GLU A 21 -9.76 -0.90 -4.98
C GLU A 21 -9.93 -1.24 -3.52
N GLU A 22 -10.96 -0.67 -2.90
CA GLU A 22 -11.23 -0.91 -1.49
C GLU A 22 -11.55 -2.37 -1.25
N SER A 23 -10.95 -2.93 -0.20
CA SER A 23 -11.15 -4.31 0.18
C SER A 23 -11.78 -4.39 1.56
N MET A 24 -12.67 -5.35 1.74
CA MET A 24 -13.29 -5.61 3.04
C MET A 24 -12.44 -6.54 3.90
N ILE A 25 -11.39 -7.15 3.34
CA ILE A 25 -10.55 -8.12 4.04
C ILE A 25 -9.24 -7.49 4.43
N SER A 26 -9.13 -7.10 5.70
CA SER A 26 -7.95 -6.39 6.18
C SER A 26 -6.69 -7.25 6.24
N SER A 27 -6.85 -8.54 6.51
CA SER A 27 -5.68 -9.42 6.72
C SER A 27 -4.94 -9.73 5.43
N ASP A 28 -5.62 -9.68 4.27
CA ASP A 28 -5.03 -10.03 3.00
C ASP A 28 -4.78 -8.84 2.09
N SER A 29 -5.17 -7.65 2.53
CA SER A 29 -5.04 -6.46 1.69
C SER A 29 -3.60 -5.99 1.59
N LEU A 30 -3.17 -5.65 0.38
CA LEU A 30 -1.79 -5.23 0.14
C LEU A 30 -1.50 -3.85 0.69
N TYR A 31 -2.48 -2.97 0.69
CA TYR A 31 -2.31 -1.60 1.11
C TYR A 31 -3.39 -1.20 2.10
N TRP A 32 -3.08 -0.23 2.92
CA TRP A 32 -4.09 0.41 3.74
C TRP A 32 -3.84 1.91 3.77
N ALA A 33 -4.88 2.68 4.02
CA ALA A 33 -4.79 4.12 4.03
C ALA A 33 -5.65 4.71 5.13
N SER A 34 -5.30 5.92 5.52
CA SER A 34 -6.13 6.71 6.41
C SER A 34 -6.51 8.00 5.70
N LYS A 35 -7.72 8.44 5.94
CA LYS A 35 -8.23 9.66 5.33
C LYS A 35 -7.64 10.89 6.03
N SER A 36 -7.15 11.84 5.22
CA SER A 36 -6.60 13.09 5.73
C SER A 36 -7.14 14.22 4.86
N GLY A 37 -8.22 14.85 5.31
CA GLY A 37 -8.87 15.86 4.51
C GLY A 37 -9.48 15.28 3.24
N SER A 38 -9.08 15.76 2.09
CA SER A 38 -9.58 15.29 0.80
C SER A 38 -8.69 14.22 0.18
N ILE A 39 -7.60 13.85 0.83
CA ILE A 39 -6.69 12.84 0.32
C ILE A 39 -6.59 11.66 1.28
N TYR A 40 -6.07 10.55 0.76
CA TYR A 40 -5.82 9.36 1.57
C TYR A 40 -4.32 9.12 1.59
N LYS A 41 -3.76 8.98 2.79
CA LYS A 41 -2.35 8.63 2.96
C LYS A 41 -2.27 7.12 3.06
N PHE A 42 -1.55 6.50 2.13
CA PHE A 42 -1.52 5.05 2.04
C PHE A 42 -0.11 4.50 2.23
N THR A 43 -0.06 3.27 2.68
CA THR A 43 1.19 2.55 2.80
C THR A 43 0.92 1.06 2.58
N ILE A 44 1.98 0.30 2.37
CA ILE A 44 1.84 -1.13 2.19
C ILE A 44 1.56 -1.81 3.52
N ASN A 45 0.81 -2.90 3.45
CA ASN A 45 0.54 -3.72 4.62
C ASN A 45 1.75 -4.63 4.86
N THR A 46 2.40 -4.46 6.00
CA THR A 46 3.63 -5.19 6.33
C THR A 46 3.38 -6.48 7.10
N ASP A 47 2.13 -6.93 7.18
CA ASP A 47 1.83 -8.27 7.69
C ASP A 47 2.43 -9.30 6.76
N ASP A 48 2.77 -10.47 7.30
CA ASP A 48 3.54 -11.49 6.57
C ASP A 48 2.89 -11.90 5.24
N GLY A 49 1.58 -12.18 5.26
CA GLY A 49 0.89 -12.64 4.06
C GLY A 49 0.92 -11.64 2.92
N PRO A 50 0.40 -10.42 3.14
CA PRO A 50 0.44 -9.38 2.11
C PRO A 50 1.85 -9.01 1.66
N MET A 51 2.80 -8.97 2.60
CA MET A 51 4.17 -8.62 2.27
C MET A 51 4.82 -9.66 1.37
N ILE A 52 4.61 -10.93 1.65
CA ILE A 52 5.15 -12.00 0.82
C ILE A 52 4.52 -11.95 -0.57
N LYS A 53 3.21 -11.72 -0.63
CA LYS A 53 2.52 -11.59 -1.90
C LYS A 53 3.07 -10.44 -2.74
N ALA A 54 3.30 -9.29 -2.12
CA ALA A 54 3.83 -8.13 -2.81
C ALA A 54 5.23 -8.38 -3.37
N ILE A 55 6.09 -9.01 -2.59
CA ILE A 55 7.46 -9.31 -3.02
C ILE A 55 7.47 -10.36 -4.12
N SER A 56 6.49 -11.26 -4.12
CA SER A 56 6.44 -12.32 -5.13
C SER A 56 6.20 -11.79 -6.54
N ASP A 57 5.59 -10.60 -6.66
CA ASP A 57 5.38 -9.97 -7.96
C ASP A 57 5.48 -8.45 -7.82
N VAL A 58 6.70 -7.99 -7.71
CA VAL A 58 7.00 -6.57 -7.47
C VAL A 58 6.45 -5.70 -8.59
N ASN A 59 6.55 -6.15 -9.83
CA ASN A 59 6.12 -5.36 -10.97
C ASN A 59 4.61 -5.09 -10.96
N ARG A 60 3.84 -6.03 -10.45
CA ARG A 60 2.39 -5.91 -10.42
C ARG A 60 1.90 -5.17 -9.16
N TYR A 61 2.48 -5.50 -8.01
CA TYR A 61 1.93 -5.06 -6.73
C TYR A 61 2.60 -3.84 -6.14
N LEU A 62 3.83 -3.57 -6.50
CA LEU A 62 4.60 -2.48 -5.89
C LEU A 62 4.92 -1.34 -6.86
N ILE A 63 5.46 -1.64 -8.02
CA ILE A 63 5.97 -0.61 -8.92
C ILE A 63 4.92 0.43 -9.32
N PRO A 64 3.65 0.06 -9.60
CA PRO A 64 2.66 1.08 -9.98
C PRO A 64 2.33 2.06 -8.86
N TYR A 65 2.57 1.69 -7.61
CA TYR A 65 2.13 2.47 -6.46
C TYR A 65 3.27 2.95 -5.56
N CYS A 66 4.45 2.40 -5.73
CA CYS A 66 5.59 2.67 -4.87
C CYS A 66 6.83 2.94 -5.69
N ASP A 67 7.67 3.83 -5.16
CA ASP A 67 9.04 4.00 -5.66
C ASP A 67 9.95 3.12 -4.81
N ILE A 68 10.65 2.20 -5.45
CA ILE A 68 11.57 1.32 -4.74
C ILE A 68 12.94 1.97 -4.73
N GLN A 69 13.34 2.45 -3.55
CA GLN A 69 14.60 3.16 -3.39
C GLN A 69 15.78 2.20 -3.40
N ASN A 70 15.58 1.01 -2.86
CA ASN A 70 16.63 0.01 -2.79
C ASN A 70 15.99 -1.37 -2.88
N GLN A 71 16.60 -2.26 -3.65
CA GLN A 71 16.10 -3.62 -3.77
C GLN A 71 17.27 -4.60 -3.63
N MET A 72 17.26 -5.32 -2.52
CA MET A 72 18.29 -6.32 -2.25
C MET A 72 17.91 -7.64 -2.90
N GLU A 73 18.90 -8.35 -3.40
CA GLU A 73 18.68 -9.69 -3.93
C GLU A 73 18.21 -10.62 -2.82
N GLY A 74 17.15 -11.38 -3.11
CA GLY A 74 16.58 -12.27 -2.12
C GLY A 74 15.79 -11.55 -1.03
N ALA A 75 15.33 -10.34 -1.30
CA ALA A 75 14.57 -9.56 -0.32
C ALA A 75 13.34 -10.31 0.17
N ASN A 76 13.09 -10.25 1.46
CA ASN A 76 11.93 -10.87 2.07
C ASN A 76 11.16 -9.92 2.98
N THR A 77 11.57 -8.66 3.04
CA THR A 77 10.97 -7.66 3.93
C THR A 77 10.86 -6.34 3.20
N ILE A 78 9.77 -5.64 3.47
CA ILE A 78 9.56 -4.30 2.93
C ILE A 78 9.74 -3.29 4.04
N GLN A 79 10.65 -2.35 3.82
CA GLN A 79 10.85 -1.24 4.74
C GLN A 79 10.18 0.01 4.16
N ILE A 80 9.29 0.60 4.94
CA ILE A 80 8.57 1.80 4.50
C ILE A 80 9.43 3.02 4.85
N ILE A 81 9.75 3.80 3.82
CA ILE A 81 10.54 5.02 4.00
C ILE A 81 9.62 6.23 4.07
N SER A 82 8.61 6.27 3.20
CA SER A 82 7.66 7.36 3.20
C SER A 82 6.33 6.86 2.68
N ILE A 83 5.24 7.37 3.25
CA ILE A 83 3.90 6.98 2.82
C ILE A 83 3.50 7.74 1.56
N GLY A 84 2.57 7.16 0.80
CA GLY A 84 2.07 7.78 -0.40
C GLY A 84 0.76 8.52 -0.18
N GLU A 85 0.26 9.13 -1.24
CA GLU A 85 -1.01 9.85 -1.22
C GLU A 85 -1.86 9.45 -2.41
N ALA A 86 -3.14 9.29 -2.17
CA ALA A 86 -4.09 8.89 -3.21
C ALA A 86 -5.39 9.68 -3.06
N LYS A 87 -6.13 9.76 -4.14
CA LYS A 87 -7.45 10.38 -4.16
C LYS A 87 -8.47 9.37 -4.62
N LEU A 88 -9.68 9.49 -4.08
CA LEU A 88 -10.80 8.69 -4.55
C LEU A 88 -11.41 9.38 -5.76
N MET A 89 -11.39 8.70 -6.90
CA MET A 89 -11.94 9.24 -8.14
C MET A 89 -12.78 8.17 -8.84
N MET A 90 -14.05 8.47 -9.04
CA MET A 90 -14.96 7.59 -9.78
C MET A 90 -15.00 6.16 -9.25
N GLY A 91 -14.97 6.01 -7.93
CA GLY A 91 -15.05 4.70 -7.31
C GLY A 91 -13.75 3.95 -7.17
N SER A 92 -12.65 4.51 -7.62
CA SER A 92 -11.34 3.90 -7.44
C SER A 92 -10.35 4.92 -6.90
N PHE A 93 -9.24 4.43 -6.35
CA PHE A 93 -8.22 5.29 -5.79
C PHE A 93 -7.09 5.48 -6.78
N GLN A 94 -6.72 6.74 -7.00
CA GLN A 94 -5.61 7.09 -7.87
C GLN A 94 -4.45 7.61 -7.03
N VAL A 95 -3.28 7.07 -7.29
CA VAL A 95 -2.07 7.46 -6.58
C VAL A 95 -1.62 8.82 -7.09
N GLU A 96 -1.58 9.80 -6.20
CA GLU A 96 -1.08 11.14 -6.51
C GLU A 96 0.40 11.24 -6.19
N LYS A 97 0.83 10.56 -5.14
CA LYS A 97 2.23 10.51 -4.75
C LYS A 97 2.54 9.08 -4.34
N LYS A 98 3.55 8.48 -4.96
CA LYS A 98 3.92 7.11 -4.64
C LYS A 98 4.56 7.02 -3.26
N ALA A 99 4.30 5.91 -2.59
CA ALA A 99 5.03 5.59 -1.37
C ALA A 99 6.47 5.26 -1.74
N VAL A 100 7.38 5.49 -0.81
CA VAL A 100 8.79 5.14 -1.00
C VAL A 100 9.12 3.99 -0.08
N ILE A 101 9.67 2.93 -0.65
CA ILE A 101 9.99 1.71 0.10
C ILE A 101 11.36 1.20 -0.28
N SER A 102 11.88 0.31 0.56
CA SER A 102 13.07 -0.48 0.25
C SER A 102 12.73 -1.95 0.42
N LEU A 103 13.29 -2.79 -0.44
CA LEU A 103 13.17 -4.23 -0.33
C LEU A 103 14.48 -4.76 0.26
N ILE A 104 14.39 -5.33 1.43
CA ILE A 104 15.57 -5.76 2.17
C ILE A 104 15.47 -7.23 2.55
N LYS A 105 16.62 -7.80 2.85
CA LYS A 105 16.70 -9.17 3.30
C LYS A 105 17.03 -9.18 4.79
N GLN A 106 16.18 -9.84 5.54
CA GLN A 106 16.39 -10.03 6.98
C GLN A 106 16.61 -11.48 7.33
#